data_31b1747bcbc834e44c516a8c223b6a03
#
_entry.id   31b1747bcbc834e44c516a8c223b6a03
#
_cell.length_a   1.000
_cell.length_b   1.000
_cell.length_c   1.000
_cell.angle_alpha   90.00
_cell.angle_beta   90.00
_cell.angle_gamma   90.00
#
_symmetry.space_group_name_H-M   'P 1'
#
loop_
_entity.id
_entity.type
_entity.pdbx_description
1 polymer ?
#
loop_
_entity_poly.entity_id
_entity_poly.type
_entity_poly.pdbx_seq_one_letter_code
_entity_poly.pdbx_strand_id
1 'polypeptide(L)'
;MTDRPLLWLRHEVRPGEGRAAISPHTARVLREAGFPITVEESDQRAFSLQEYVDAGCDTAATGTWADAPEGAIVVGLKELPEGDGPLRDHIYFGHAYKHQHGAAHLLGRFVAGGGTLLDLEYLVHEDGRRVAVFGYWAGYVGAALAALEHRGHLEPDMKRRSKEDLDALLREGGAGDDGARALVVGALGRSGRGACDALEVAGITVTRWDIAETANLDKEALLDHDILVNCVMVSSPAPPFVTGEDLDAPGRRLSVISDVTCDVTSDLNLLPVYDELTSWEEPARVLRPADPDGTRPQVRIVAIDNLPSLLPAEASATYAEDLLPTMLELPDGAVWDRARARFVQALDDEGVAH
;
A
#
# COMPACT_ATOMS: atom_id res chain seq x y z
N MET A 1 -30.65 19.95 8.19
CA MET A 1 -29.67 19.20 7.38
C MET A 1 -28.36 19.90 7.65
N THR A 2 -27.42 19.23 8.31
CA THR A 2 -26.05 19.73 8.46
C THR A 2 -25.49 19.97 7.06
N ASP A 3 -24.93 21.16 6.81
CA ASP A 3 -24.35 21.51 5.53
C ASP A 3 -23.11 20.62 5.33
N ARG A 4 -23.05 19.84 4.24
CA ARG A 4 -21.93 18.93 3.96
C ARG A 4 -20.67 19.72 3.65
N PRO A 5 -19.49 19.40 4.21
CA PRO A 5 -18.28 20.12 3.92
C PRO A 5 -17.85 19.95 2.46
N LEU A 6 -17.21 20.98 1.90
CA LEU A 6 -16.54 20.86 0.61
C LEU A 6 -15.35 19.91 0.75
N LEU A 7 -15.27 18.91 -0.11
CA LEU A 7 -14.09 18.05 -0.24
C LEU A 7 -13.21 18.57 -1.38
N TRP A 8 -11.96 18.87 -1.08
CA TRP A 8 -10.99 19.34 -2.06
C TRP A 8 -9.97 18.23 -2.34
N LEU A 9 -10.12 17.49 -3.44
CA LEU A 9 -9.17 16.45 -3.83
C LEU A 9 -7.96 17.09 -4.48
N ARG A 10 -6.86 17.18 -3.73
CA ARG A 10 -5.62 17.75 -4.22
C ARG A 10 -4.84 16.82 -5.16
N HIS A 11 -3.93 17.38 -5.94
CA HIS A 11 -2.92 16.61 -6.65
C HIS A 11 -1.90 16.00 -5.67
N GLU A 12 -1.23 14.92 -6.09
CA GLU A 12 -0.12 14.35 -5.34
C GLU A 12 1.21 14.93 -5.82
N VAL A 13 2.13 15.19 -4.88
CA VAL A 13 3.44 15.77 -5.19
C VAL A 13 4.54 14.73 -5.33
N ARG A 14 4.36 13.54 -4.72
CA ARG A 14 5.33 12.44 -4.84
C ARG A 14 5.41 11.97 -6.28
N PRO A 15 6.60 11.99 -6.92
CA PRO A 15 6.75 11.49 -8.28
C PRO A 15 6.25 10.05 -8.41
N GLY A 16 5.44 9.79 -9.44
CA GLY A 16 4.91 8.46 -9.71
C GLY A 16 3.71 8.04 -8.84
N GLU A 17 3.21 8.88 -7.90
CA GLU A 17 1.99 8.58 -7.16
C GLU A 17 0.75 8.88 -7.99
N GLY A 18 0.16 7.84 -8.56
CA GLY A 18 -1.06 7.95 -9.36
C GLY A 18 -2.35 7.57 -8.63
N ARG A 19 -2.25 7.05 -7.41
CA ARG A 19 -3.42 6.67 -6.61
C ARG A 19 -4.14 7.90 -6.07
N ALA A 20 -5.41 7.72 -5.73
CA ALA A 20 -6.26 8.74 -5.13
C ALA A 20 -7.15 8.14 -4.04
N ALA A 21 -7.44 8.91 -2.97
CA ALA A 21 -8.33 8.49 -1.89
C ALA A 21 -9.81 8.53 -2.29
N ILE A 22 -10.16 9.29 -3.32
CA ILE A 22 -11.50 9.38 -3.90
C ILE A 22 -11.41 9.01 -5.38
N SER A 23 -12.12 7.99 -5.82
CA SER A 23 -12.25 7.63 -7.24
C SER A 23 -13.40 8.40 -7.90
N PRO A 24 -13.49 8.49 -9.24
CA PRO A 24 -14.65 9.10 -9.91
C PRO A 24 -15.98 8.46 -9.54
N HIS A 25 -15.99 7.13 -9.31
CA HIS A 25 -17.19 6.42 -8.84
C HIS A 25 -17.62 6.89 -7.46
N THR A 26 -16.70 6.89 -6.49
CA THR A 26 -17.02 7.33 -5.12
C THR A 26 -17.29 8.83 -5.02
N ALA A 27 -16.65 9.65 -5.87
CA ALA A 27 -16.97 11.06 -6.01
C ALA A 27 -18.42 11.28 -6.43
N ARG A 28 -18.94 10.51 -7.38
CA ARG A 28 -20.35 10.56 -7.80
C ARG A 28 -21.29 10.25 -6.63
N VAL A 29 -21.02 9.17 -5.88
CA VAL A 29 -21.84 8.78 -4.72
C VAL A 29 -21.84 9.87 -3.65
N LEU A 30 -20.68 10.45 -3.36
CA LEU A 30 -20.55 11.57 -2.41
C LEU A 30 -21.30 12.81 -2.91
N ARG A 31 -21.23 13.12 -4.22
CA ARG A 31 -22.00 14.22 -4.83
C ARG A 31 -23.51 14.01 -4.71
N GLU A 32 -23.99 12.79 -4.96
CA GLU A 32 -25.41 12.40 -4.78
C GLU A 32 -25.83 12.51 -3.30
N ALA A 33 -24.92 12.28 -2.36
CA ALA A 33 -25.14 12.48 -0.92
C ALA A 33 -25.02 13.95 -0.46
N GLY A 34 -24.80 14.89 -1.41
CA GLY A 34 -24.79 16.33 -1.17
C GLY A 34 -23.44 16.95 -0.81
N PHE A 35 -22.33 16.24 -0.96
CA PHE A 35 -21.00 16.82 -0.78
C PHE A 35 -20.60 17.64 -1.99
N PRO A 36 -20.27 18.95 -1.85
CA PRO A 36 -19.53 19.65 -2.87
C PRO A 36 -18.13 19.03 -3.01
N ILE A 37 -17.65 18.82 -4.24
CA ILE A 37 -16.31 18.25 -4.48
C ILE A 37 -15.62 19.09 -5.55
N THR A 38 -14.40 19.58 -5.22
CA THR A 38 -13.49 20.20 -6.17
C THR A 38 -12.28 19.30 -6.35
N VAL A 39 -11.86 19.06 -7.60
CA VAL A 39 -10.75 18.18 -7.95
C VAL A 39 -9.67 18.98 -8.66
N GLU A 40 -8.44 18.96 -8.14
CA GLU A 40 -7.30 19.56 -8.83
C GLU A 40 -6.88 18.76 -10.06
N GLU A 41 -6.44 19.49 -11.09
CA GLU A 41 -5.73 18.89 -12.21
C GLU A 41 -4.50 18.12 -11.72
N SER A 42 -4.22 16.97 -12.36
CA SER A 42 -3.06 16.14 -12.02
C SER A 42 -2.69 15.25 -13.20
N ASP A 43 -1.48 15.45 -13.74
CA ASP A 43 -0.95 14.67 -14.87
C ASP A 43 -0.61 13.24 -14.47
N GLN A 44 -0.44 12.97 -13.18
CA GLN A 44 -0.04 11.65 -12.70
C GLN A 44 -1.17 10.84 -12.07
N ARG A 45 -2.33 11.43 -11.79
CA ARG A 45 -3.47 10.66 -11.25
C ARG A 45 -3.95 9.62 -12.27
N ALA A 46 -4.26 8.41 -11.80
CA ALA A 46 -4.69 7.30 -12.65
C ALA A 46 -6.03 7.54 -13.35
N PHE A 47 -6.88 8.37 -12.75
CA PHE A 47 -8.16 8.79 -13.31
C PHE A 47 -8.01 10.18 -13.95
N SER A 48 -8.57 10.35 -15.14
CA SER A 48 -8.58 11.64 -15.82
C SER A 48 -9.46 12.66 -15.10
N LEU A 49 -9.15 13.95 -15.26
CA LEU A 49 -9.99 15.03 -14.74
C LEU A 49 -11.41 14.95 -15.29
N GLN A 50 -11.57 14.54 -16.55
CA GLN A 50 -12.88 14.42 -17.20
C GLN A 50 -13.80 13.41 -16.51
N GLU A 51 -13.26 12.28 -16.01
CA GLU A 51 -14.05 11.29 -15.26
C GLU A 51 -14.66 11.89 -13.99
N TYR A 52 -13.95 12.82 -13.32
CA TYR A 52 -14.48 13.53 -12.16
C TYR A 52 -15.51 14.60 -12.56
N VAL A 53 -15.30 15.31 -13.66
CA VAL A 53 -16.30 16.23 -14.22
C VAL A 53 -17.59 15.49 -14.55
N ASP A 54 -17.50 14.30 -15.17
CA ASP A 54 -18.64 13.44 -15.49
C ASP A 54 -19.31 12.87 -14.22
N ALA A 55 -18.59 12.82 -13.10
CA ALA A 55 -19.12 12.50 -11.77
C ALA A 55 -19.78 13.71 -11.08
N GLY A 56 -19.78 14.90 -11.69
CA GLY A 56 -20.39 16.13 -11.19
C GLY A 56 -19.52 16.93 -10.25
N CYS A 57 -18.19 16.75 -10.29
CA CYS A 57 -17.26 17.54 -9.51
C CYS A 57 -16.87 18.85 -10.21
N ASP A 58 -16.58 19.86 -9.42
CA ASP A 58 -15.91 21.08 -9.87
C ASP A 58 -14.40 20.82 -10.02
N THR A 59 -13.71 21.67 -10.77
CA THR A 59 -12.27 21.53 -11.04
C THR A 59 -11.47 22.74 -10.58
N ALA A 60 -10.21 22.50 -10.27
CA ALA A 60 -9.24 23.56 -9.91
C ALA A 60 -7.87 23.28 -10.52
N ALA A 61 -7.05 24.32 -10.66
CA ALA A 61 -5.69 24.17 -11.12
C ALA A 61 -4.83 23.43 -10.07
N THR A 62 -3.80 22.75 -10.54
CA THR A 62 -2.83 22.06 -9.70
C THR A 62 -2.25 22.99 -8.62
N GLY A 63 -2.23 22.52 -7.36
CA GLY A 63 -1.58 23.22 -6.23
C GLY A 63 -2.39 24.36 -5.62
N THR A 64 -3.66 24.53 -5.98
CA THR A 64 -4.52 25.61 -5.44
C THR A 64 -5.26 25.19 -4.16
N TRP A 65 -5.05 23.99 -3.64
CA TRP A 65 -5.68 23.47 -2.41
C TRP A 65 -5.42 24.37 -1.18
N ALA A 66 -4.29 25.10 -1.14
CA ALA A 66 -3.98 26.01 -0.06
C ALA A 66 -4.97 27.22 0.01
N ASP A 67 -5.59 27.56 -1.12
CA ASP A 67 -6.59 28.61 -1.27
C ASP A 67 -8.04 28.07 -1.17
N ALA A 68 -8.21 26.80 -0.80
CA ALA A 68 -9.54 26.19 -0.63
C ALA A 68 -10.39 27.03 0.34
N PRO A 69 -11.72 27.14 0.12
CA PRO A 69 -12.61 27.91 0.99
C PRO A 69 -12.53 27.48 2.46
N GLU A 70 -12.87 28.39 3.36
CA GLU A 70 -13.00 28.08 4.79
C GLU A 70 -14.01 26.96 5.01
N GLY A 71 -13.68 25.99 5.89
CA GLY A 71 -14.51 24.81 6.15
C GLY A 71 -14.36 23.69 5.10
N ALA A 72 -13.53 23.87 4.06
CA ALA A 72 -13.19 22.79 3.17
C ALA A 72 -12.25 21.79 3.85
N ILE A 73 -12.43 20.51 3.54
CA ILE A 73 -11.53 19.42 3.93
C ILE A 73 -10.68 19.04 2.71
N VAL A 74 -9.36 19.22 2.82
CA VAL A 74 -8.44 18.84 1.76
C VAL A 74 -8.16 17.34 1.84
N VAL A 75 -8.39 16.63 0.73
CA VAL A 75 -8.20 15.19 0.64
C VAL A 75 -7.01 14.91 -0.26
N GLY A 76 -6.07 14.12 0.23
CA GLY A 76 -4.91 13.63 -0.51
C GLY A 76 -4.59 12.20 -0.13
N LEU A 77 -3.46 11.70 -0.58
CA LEU A 77 -3.00 10.36 -0.23
C LEU A 77 -1.64 10.39 0.45
N LYS A 78 -0.65 11.04 -0.13
CA LYS A 78 0.74 11.10 0.36
C LYS A 78 1.08 12.47 0.95
N GLU A 79 2.35 12.64 1.30
CA GLU A 79 2.86 13.84 1.93
C GLU A 79 2.49 15.13 1.20
N LEU A 80 2.40 16.20 1.97
CA LEU A 80 2.22 17.55 1.45
C LEU A 80 3.55 18.06 0.84
N PRO A 81 3.48 19.01 -0.09
CA PRO A 81 4.69 19.74 -0.51
C PRO A 81 5.34 20.42 0.68
N GLU A 82 6.66 20.61 0.59
CA GLU A 82 7.41 21.39 1.59
C GLU A 82 6.80 22.79 1.78
N GLY A 83 6.82 23.29 3.00
CA GLY A 83 6.29 24.61 3.33
C GLY A 83 5.99 24.77 4.81
N ASP A 84 5.88 26.03 5.24
CA ASP A 84 5.67 26.43 6.63
C ASP A 84 4.29 27.04 6.89
N GLY A 85 3.48 27.19 5.84
CA GLY A 85 2.16 27.79 5.94
C GLY A 85 1.20 27.00 6.84
N PRO A 86 0.23 27.71 7.45
CA PRO A 86 -0.79 27.07 8.29
C PRO A 86 -1.65 26.10 7.48
N LEU A 87 -2.10 25.03 8.12
CA LEU A 87 -2.91 23.99 7.51
C LEU A 87 -4.31 23.96 8.14
N ARG A 88 -5.33 23.74 7.32
CA ARG A 88 -6.72 23.47 7.72
C ARG A 88 -6.96 21.96 7.77
N ASP A 89 -8.22 21.53 7.83
CA ASP A 89 -8.55 20.11 7.89
C ASP A 89 -8.07 19.34 6.67
N HIS A 90 -7.34 18.27 6.91
CA HIS A 90 -6.82 17.40 5.86
C HIS A 90 -7.06 15.93 6.17
N ILE A 91 -7.33 15.16 5.12
CA ILE A 91 -7.42 13.69 5.13
C ILE A 91 -6.30 13.16 4.22
N TYR A 92 -5.26 12.54 4.78
CA TYR A 92 -4.17 11.91 4.03
C TYR A 92 -3.27 11.08 4.97
N PHE A 93 -2.31 10.31 4.45
CA PHE A 93 -1.27 9.63 5.24
C PHE A 93 -0.20 10.64 5.66
N GLY A 94 -0.32 11.19 6.86
CA GLY A 94 0.56 12.28 7.34
C GLY A 94 1.89 11.82 7.89
N HIS A 95 2.00 10.55 8.31
CA HIS A 95 3.21 9.98 8.93
C HIS A 95 3.79 10.84 10.06
N ALA A 96 2.93 11.35 10.96
CA ALA A 96 3.32 12.28 12.02
C ALA A 96 2.95 11.80 13.43
N TYR A 97 2.54 10.53 13.62
CA TYR A 97 2.02 10.05 14.89
C TYR A 97 2.88 8.98 15.59
N LYS A 98 4.11 8.78 15.12
CA LYS A 98 5.08 7.81 15.65
C LYS A 98 6.49 8.41 15.77
N HIS A 99 6.59 9.67 16.17
CA HIS A 99 7.86 10.40 16.32
C HIS A 99 8.70 10.44 15.03
N GLN A 100 8.05 10.49 13.88
CA GLN A 100 8.76 10.63 12.60
C GLN A 100 9.46 11.99 12.53
N HIS A 101 10.54 12.04 11.78
CA HIS A 101 11.26 13.30 11.55
C HIS A 101 10.33 14.38 10.96
N GLY A 102 10.30 15.56 11.58
CA GLY A 102 9.44 16.67 11.16
C GLY A 102 8.00 16.61 11.68
N ALA A 103 7.61 15.58 12.46
CA ALA A 103 6.25 15.41 12.98
C ALA A 103 5.76 16.63 13.76
N ALA A 104 6.53 17.11 14.73
CA ALA A 104 6.16 18.29 15.53
C ALA A 104 5.97 19.55 14.68
N HIS A 105 6.80 19.75 13.65
CA HIS A 105 6.67 20.86 12.72
C HIS A 105 5.36 20.76 11.91
N LEU A 106 5.08 19.59 11.32
CA LEU A 106 3.86 19.38 10.56
C LEU A 106 2.61 19.59 11.43
N LEU A 107 2.58 19.00 12.62
CA LEU A 107 1.46 19.13 13.56
C LEU A 107 1.27 20.60 14.01
N GLY A 108 2.36 21.34 14.24
CA GLY A 108 2.31 22.76 14.55
C GLY A 108 1.67 23.62 13.46
N ARG A 109 1.82 23.24 12.18
CA ARG A 109 1.15 23.92 11.06
C ARG A 109 -0.38 23.75 11.11
N PHE A 110 -0.87 22.57 11.52
CA PHE A 110 -2.30 22.34 11.72
C PHE A 110 -2.84 23.20 12.87
N VAL A 111 -2.14 23.23 14.00
CA VAL A 111 -2.54 24.10 15.12
C VAL A 111 -2.58 25.56 14.70
N ALA A 112 -1.55 26.04 13.97
CA ALA A 112 -1.49 27.43 13.50
C ALA A 112 -2.62 27.78 12.52
N GLY A 113 -3.14 26.81 11.77
CA GLY A 113 -4.26 27.00 10.83
C GLY A 113 -5.63 26.71 11.40
N GLY A 114 -5.71 26.27 12.67
CA GLY A 114 -6.95 25.83 13.29
C GLY A 114 -7.53 24.54 12.65
N GLY A 115 -6.69 23.76 11.98
CA GLY A 115 -7.07 22.54 11.27
C GLY A 115 -6.67 21.27 12.00
N THR A 116 -7.11 20.14 11.46
CA THR A 116 -6.90 18.79 11.99
C THR A 116 -6.31 17.88 10.93
N LEU A 117 -5.31 17.08 11.29
CA LEU A 117 -4.87 15.96 10.48
C LEU A 117 -5.75 14.74 10.78
N LEU A 118 -6.58 14.36 9.84
CA LEU A 118 -7.37 13.13 9.87
C LEU A 118 -6.57 12.05 9.11
N ASP A 119 -5.58 11.46 9.80
CA ASP A 119 -4.61 10.58 9.17
C ASP A 119 -5.25 9.24 8.74
N LEU A 120 -5.18 8.93 7.45
CA LEU A 120 -5.73 7.71 6.85
C LEU A 120 -5.17 6.41 7.45
N GLU A 121 -3.96 6.44 8.01
CA GLU A 121 -3.39 5.27 8.70
C GLU A 121 -4.15 4.93 10.00
N TYR A 122 -4.73 5.95 10.63
CA TYR A 122 -5.39 5.85 11.92
C TYR A 122 -6.91 5.93 11.84
N LEU A 123 -7.50 5.90 10.64
CA LEU A 123 -8.93 5.68 10.48
C LEU A 123 -9.24 4.21 10.79
N VAL A 124 -9.73 3.97 12.00
CA VAL A 124 -9.99 2.62 12.50
C VAL A 124 -11.42 2.46 13.00
N HIS A 125 -11.96 1.25 12.83
CA HIS A 125 -13.19 0.81 13.47
C HIS A 125 -13.01 0.66 14.99
N GLU A 126 -14.08 0.40 15.72
CA GLU A 126 -14.05 0.20 17.18
C GLU A 126 -13.14 -0.99 17.59
N ASP A 127 -13.06 -2.00 16.75
CA ASP A 127 -12.21 -3.17 16.95
C ASP A 127 -10.72 -2.95 16.56
N GLY A 128 -10.34 -1.72 16.21
CA GLY A 128 -8.98 -1.34 15.81
C GLY A 128 -8.60 -1.68 14.36
N ARG A 129 -9.48 -2.31 13.57
CA ARG A 129 -9.21 -2.58 12.16
C ARG A 129 -9.26 -1.29 11.34
N ARG A 130 -8.30 -1.11 10.44
CA ARG A 130 -8.30 0.03 9.52
C ARG A 130 -9.53 0.02 8.62
N VAL A 131 -10.10 1.19 8.38
CA VAL A 131 -11.25 1.40 7.48
C VAL A 131 -10.90 1.01 6.04
N ALA A 132 -9.79 1.48 5.54
CA ALA A 132 -9.33 1.21 4.19
C ALA A 132 -7.83 0.89 4.15
N VAL A 133 -7.43 -0.04 3.31
CA VAL A 133 -6.03 -0.43 3.12
C VAL A 133 -5.78 -0.90 1.68
N PHE A 134 -4.55 -0.73 1.20
CA PHE A 134 -4.12 -1.18 -0.13
C PHE A 134 -3.67 -2.65 -0.17
N GLY A 135 -3.86 -3.41 0.93
CA GLY A 135 -3.23 -4.72 1.12
C GLY A 135 -3.47 -5.72 -0.02
N TYR A 136 -4.70 -5.84 -0.53
CA TYR A 136 -4.98 -6.77 -1.64
C TYR A 136 -4.06 -6.54 -2.83
N TRP A 137 -3.95 -5.28 -3.29
CA TRP A 137 -3.11 -4.93 -4.44
C TRP A 137 -1.61 -4.97 -4.13
N ALA A 138 -1.21 -4.80 -2.86
CA ALA A 138 0.17 -5.04 -2.45
C ALA A 138 0.54 -6.52 -2.64
N GLY A 139 -0.30 -7.43 -2.16
CA GLY A 139 -0.11 -8.86 -2.35
C GLY A 139 -0.15 -9.28 -3.82
N TYR A 140 -1.14 -8.77 -4.57
CA TYR A 140 -1.29 -9.07 -5.99
C TYR A 140 -0.04 -8.69 -6.78
N VAL A 141 0.42 -7.45 -6.64
CA VAL A 141 1.61 -6.95 -7.36
C VAL A 141 2.87 -7.66 -6.86
N GLY A 142 3.06 -7.82 -5.55
CA GLY A 142 4.25 -8.50 -5.01
C GLY A 142 4.40 -9.93 -5.54
N ALA A 143 3.31 -10.68 -5.58
CA ALA A 143 3.30 -12.03 -6.13
C ALA A 143 3.47 -12.06 -7.66
N ALA A 144 2.87 -11.09 -8.37
CA ALA A 144 3.06 -10.94 -9.81
C ALA A 144 4.53 -10.70 -10.17
N LEU A 145 5.21 -9.78 -9.45
CA LEU A 145 6.63 -9.52 -9.66
C LEU A 145 7.48 -10.75 -9.34
N ALA A 146 7.14 -11.51 -8.29
CA ALA A 146 7.85 -12.76 -7.97
C ALA A 146 7.69 -13.82 -9.07
N ALA A 147 6.50 -13.95 -9.64
CA ALA A 147 6.25 -14.85 -10.77
C ALA A 147 7.05 -14.45 -12.01
N LEU A 148 7.08 -13.15 -12.33
CA LEU A 148 7.88 -12.62 -13.45
C LEU A 148 9.38 -12.81 -13.19
N GLU A 149 9.85 -12.57 -11.97
CA GLU A 149 11.25 -12.78 -11.58
C GLU A 149 11.65 -14.25 -11.73
N HIS A 150 10.83 -15.17 -11.20
CA HIS A 150 11.08 -16.60 -11.30
C HIS A 150 11.26 -17.07 -12.75
N ARG A 151 10.54 -16.45 -13.67
CA ARG A 151 10.59 -16.74 -15.12
C ARG A 151 11.64 -15.94 -15.89
N GLY A 152 12.35 -15.03 -15.21
CA GLY A 152 13.34 -14.15 -15.86
C GLY A 152 12.72 -13.06 -16.74
N HIS A 153 11.46 -12.70 -16.47
CA HIS A 153 10.71 -11.68 -17.23
C HIS A 153 10.48 -10.39 -16.43
N LEU A 154 11.00 -10.30 -15.21
CA LEU A 154 10.91 -9.06 -14.42
C LEU A 154 11.90 -8.04 -14.96
N GLU A 155 11.39 -6.94 -15.52
CA GLU A 155 12.18 -5.85 -16.05
C GLU A 155 12.30 -4.70 -15.03
N PRO A 156 13.43 -3.97 -15.01
CA PRO A 156 13.53 -2.71 -14.27
C PRO A 156 12.56 -1.65 -14.82
N ASP A 157 12.28 -0.64 -14.00
CA ASP A 157 11.45 0.52 -14.38
C ASP A 157 10.05 0.17 -14.91
N MET A 158 9.45 -0.90 -14.36
CA MET A 158 8.08 -1.26 -14.74
C MET A 158 7.14 -0.05 -14.58
N LYS A 159 6.48 0.32 -15.68
CA LYS A 159 5.55 1.44 -15.69
C LYS A 159 4.18 1.03 -15.17
N ARG A 160 3.48 2.02 -14.58
CA ARG A 160 2.08 1.88 -14.18
C ARG A 160 1.26 1.30 -15.32
N ARG A 161 0.33 0.41 -15.00
CA ARG A 161 -0.49 -0.32 -15.98
C ARG A 161 -1.85 -0.68 -15.40
N SER A 162 -2.70 -1.24 -16.22
CA SER A 162 -3.95 -1.86 -15.78
C SER A 162 -3.68 -3.28 -15.24
N LYS A 163 -4.62 -3.80 -14.46
CA LYS A 163 -4.60 -5.22 -14.07
C LYS A 163 -4.60 -6.14 -15.28
N GLU A 164 -5.38 -5.79 -16.31
CA GLU A 164 -5.48 -6.57 -17.54
C GLU A 164 -4.12 -6.73 -18.24
N ASP A 165 -3.35 -5.64 -18.33
CA ASP A 165 -2.00 -5.66 -18.91
C ASP A 165 -1.02 -6.49 -18.06
N LEU A 166 -1.11 -6.40 -16.73
CA LEU A 166 -0.28 -7.20 -15.84
C LEU A 166 -0.64 -8.70 -15.95
N ASP A 167 -1.93 -9.01 -15.99
CA ASP A 167 -2.43 -10.37 -16.18
C ASP A 167 -1.97 -10.97 -17.52
N ALA A 168 -1.93 -10.17 -18.58
CA ALA A 168 -1.42 -10.59 -19.89
C ALA A 168 0.06 -11.00 -19.79
N LEU A 169 0.89 -10.17 -19.14
CA LEU A 169 2.31 -10.51 -18.91
C LEU A 169 2.49 -11.80 -18.10
N LEU A 170 1.66 -11.99 -17.06
CA LEU A 170 1.71 -13.20 -16.24
C LEU A 170 1.37 -14.46 -17.04
N ARG A 171 0.38 -14.39 -17.94
CA ARG A 171 -0.02 -15.52 -18.80
C ARG A 171 1.00 -15.80 -19.89
N GLU A 172 1.55 -14.77 -20.53
CA GLU A 172 2.58 -14.91 -21.56
C GLU A 172 3.86 -15.55 -20.99
N GLY A 173 4.30 -15.12 -19.82
CA GLY A 173 5.45 -15.69 -19.13
C GLY A 173 5.27 -17.17 -18.76
N GLY A 174 4.02 -17.66 -18.68
CA GLY A 174 3.67 -19.04 -18.34
C GLY A 174 3.23 -19.93 -19.51
N ALA A 175 3.58 -19.58 -20.74
CA ALA A 175 3.19 -20.35 -21.96
C ALA A 175 3.75 -21.78 -22.07
N GLY A 176 4.15 -22.37 -20.99
CA GLY A 176 4.42 -23.79 -20.73
C GLY A 176 4.30 -24.00 -19.24
N ASP A 177 3.56 -24.99 -18.79
CA ASP A 177 3.54 -25.37 -17.38
C ASP A 177 4.98 -25.65 -16.94
N ASP A 178 5.59 -24.69 -16.23
CA ASP A 178 6.94 -24.79 -15.70
C ASP A 178 6.98 -25.63 -14.42
N GLY A 179 5.81 -26.08 -13.91
CA GLY A 179 5.67 -26.84 -12.68
C GLY A 179 6.07 -26.05 -11.43
N ALA A 180 6.12 -24.72 -11.54
CA ALA A 180 6.49 -23.85 -10.43
C ALA A 180 5.47 -23.94 -9.29
N ARG A 181 5.98 -23.93 -8.08
CA ARG A 181 5.19 -23.96 -6.84
C ARG A 181 5.49 -22.74 -6.00
N ALA A 182 4.46 -22.05 -5.58
CA ALA A 182 4.59 -20.89 -4.69
C ALA A 182 3.95 -21.18 -3.33
N LEU A 183 4.61 -20.71 -2.28
CA LEU A 183 4.06 -20.64 -0.93
C LEU A 183 3.67 -19.21 -0.61
N VAL A 184 2.41 -18.99 -0.22
CA VAL A 184 1.93 -17.72 0.31
C VAL A 184 1.71 -17.87 1.81
N VAL A 185 2.43 -17.10 2.61
CA VAL A 185 2.26 -17.06 4.08
C VAL A 185 1.42 -15.83 4.45
N GLY A 186 0.38 -16.05 5.28
CA GLY A 186 -0.68 -15.07 5.54
C GLY A 186 -1.76 -15.10 4.45
N ALA A 187 -1.98 -16.27 3.85
CA ALA A 187 -2.82 -16.46 2.66
C ALA A 187 -4.30 -16.09 2.86
N LEU A 188 -4.83 -16.11 4.08
CA LEU A 188 -6.23 -15.77 4.38
C LEU A 188 -6.43 -14.25 4.56
N GLY A 189 -5.34 -13.49 4.74
CA GLY A 189 -5.36 -12.05 4.84
C GLY A 189 -5.67 -11.35 3.50
N ARG A 190 -5.88 -10.03 3.53
CA ARG A 190 -6.14 -9.25 2.30
C ARG A 190 -4.99 -9.37 1.30
N SER A 191 -3.74 -9.16 1.75
CA SER A 191 -2.55 -9.27 0.90
C SER A 191 -2.35 -10.69 0.40
N GLY A 192 -2.52 -11.70 1.27
CA GLY A 192 -2.39 -13.10 0.89
C GLY A 192 -3.39 -13.53 -0.20
N ARG A 193 -4.64 -13.06 -0.13
CA ARG A 193 -5.64 -13.33 -1.19
C ARG A 193 -5.21 -12.72 -2.52
N GLY A 194 -4.78 -11.45 -2.52
CA GLY A 194 -4.25 -10.83 -3.73
C GLY A 194 -3.06 -11.57 -4.30
N ALA A 195 -2.14 -12.04 -3.44
CA ALA A 195 -0.98 -12.83 -3.86
C ALA A 195 -1.40 -14.17 -4.50
N CYS A 196 -2.35 -14.88 -3.88
CA CYS A 196 -2.88 -16.13 -4.43
C CYS A 196 -3.52 -15.90 -5.82
N ASP A 197 -4.35 -14.86 -5.95
CA ASP A 197 -5.03 -14.55 -7.21
C ASP A 197 -4.03 -14.25 -8.35
N ALA A 198 -2.96 -13.50 -8.08
CA ALA A 198 -1.93 -13.22 -9.08
C ALA A 198 -1.16 -14.46 -9.52
N LEU A 199 -0.80 -15.34 -8.56
CA LEU A 199 -0.12 -16.60 -8.85
C LEU A 199 -1.02 -17.56 -9.64
N GLU A 200 -2.32 -17.59 -9.34
CA GLU A 200 -3.30 -18.37 -10.12
C GLU A 200 -3.43 -17.85 -11.55
N VAL A 201 -3.44 -16.51 -11.76
CA VAL A 201 -3.40 -15.92 -13.10
C VAL A 201 -2.13 -16.31 -13.84
N ALA A 202 -0.99 -16.40 -13.14
CA ALA A 202 0.26 -16.87 -13.69
C ALA A 202 0.30 -18.38 -13.97
N GLY A 203 -0.70 -19.15 -13.55
CA GLY A 203 -0.74 -20.61 -13.68
C GLY A 203 0.21 -21.34 -12.73
N ILE A 204 0.66 -20.70 -11.66
CA ILE A 204 1.56 -21.27 -10.65
C ILE A 204 0.74 -21.97 -9.57
N THR A 205 1.17 -23.18 -9.18
CA THR A 205 0.52 -23.92 -8.09
C THR A 205 0.76 -23.24 -6.74
N VAL A 206 -0.32 -22.91 -6.01
CA VAL A 206 -0.25 -22.14 -4.75
C VAL A 206 -0.49 -23.02 -3.54
N THR A 207 0.48 -23.07 -2.64
CA THR A 207 0.33 -23.57 -1.26
C THR A 207 -0.02 -22.37 -0.37
N ARG A 208 -1.06 -22.51 0.46
CA ARG A 208 -1.55 -21.45 1.34
C ARG A 208 -1.26 -21.79 2.77
N TRP A 209 -0.45 -20.97 3.44
CA TRP A 209 -0.20 -21.04 4.88
C TRP A 209 -0.73 -19.81 5.60
N ASP A 210 -1.24 -20.07 6.79
CA ASP A 210 -1.66 -19.00 7.70
C ASP A 210 -1.23 -19.37 9.15
N ILE A 211 -1.91 -18.87 10.17
CA ILE A 211 -1.56 -19.06 11.59
C ILE A 211 -1.44 -20.55 11.95
N ALA A 212 -2.30 -21.42 11.40
CA ALA A 212 -2.28 -22.83 11.71
C ALA A 212 -0.98 -23.54 11.29
N GLU A 213 -0.50 -23.24 10.09
CA GLU A 213 0.71 -23.84 9.52
C GLU A 213 1.97 -23.19 10.10
N THR A 214 1.94 -21.87 10.33
CA THR A 214 3.11 -21.13 10.86
C THR A 214 3.33 -21.34 12.35
N ALA A 215 2.34 -21.80 13.11
CA ALA A 215 2.49 -22.14 14.53
C ALA A 215 3.53 -23.24 14.78
N ASN A 216 3.71 -24.15 13.82
CA ASN A 216 4.74 -25.21 13.81
C ASN A 216 5.39 -25.25 12.44
N LEU A 217 6.18 -24.21 12.14
CA LEU A 217 6.75 -23.96 10.82
C LEU A 217 7.59 -25.15 10.31
N ASP A 218 7.14 -25.77 9.21
CA ASP A 218 7.88 -26.78 8.47
C ASP A 218 8.84 -26.09 7.48
N LYS A 219 10.09 -25.89 7.90
CA LYS A 219 11.13 -25.25 7.11
C LYS A 219 11.47 -26.03 5.83
N GLU A 220 11.48 -27.35 5.88
CA GLU A 220 11.79 -28.19 4.72
C GLU A 220 10.71 -28.03 3.66
N ALA A 221 9.44 -28.11 4.05
CA ALA A 221 8.32 -27.88 3.15
C ALA A 221 8.33 -26.43 2.59
N LEU A 222 8.69 -25.41 3.39
CA LEU A 222 8.81 -24.03 2.90
C LEU A 222 9.88 -23.92 1.80
N LEU A 223 11.06 -24.49 2.04
CA LEU A 223 12.21 -24.40 1.14
C LEU A 223 12.05 -25.26 -0.13
N ASP A 224 11.10 -26.18 -0.15
CA ASP A 224 10.74 -27.02 -1.32
C ASP A 224 9.79 -26.31 -2.32
N HIS A 225 9.42 -25.05 -2.08
CA HIS A 225 8.73 -24.21 -3.04
C HIS A 225 9.73 -23.35 -3.83
N ASP A 226 9.38 -22.99 -5.05
CA ASP A 226 10.22 -22.15 -5.92
C ASP A 226 10.09 -20.66 -5.54
N ILE A 227 8.90 -20.24 -5.10
CA ILE A 227 8.56 -18.87 -4.74
C ILE A 227 7.98 -18.85 -3.33
N LEU A 228 8.44 -17.90 -2.50
CA LEU A 228 7.84 -17.54 -1.21
C LEU A 228 7.27 -16.12 -1.30
N VAL A 229 5.99 -15.94 -0.96
CA VAL A 229 5.37 -14.62 -0.79
C VAL A 229 5.00 -14.42 0.67
N ASN A 230 5.67 -13.49 1.35
CA ASN A 230 5.36 -13.11 2.71
C ASN A 230 4.33 -11.98 2.75
N CYS A 231 3.17 -12.27 3.36
CA CYS A 231 2.08 -11.31 3.60
C CYS A 231 1.78 -11.15 5.11
N VAL A 232 2.68 -11.62 5.99
CA VAL A 232 2.47 -11.61 7.44
C VAL A 232 3.24 -10.48 8.07
N MET A 233 2.52 -9.62 8.78
CA MET A 233 3.07 -8.65 9.72
C MET A 233 2.66 -9.08 11.13
N VAL A 234 3.62 -9.16 12.05
CA VAL A 234 3.37 -9.55 13.45
C VAL A 234 3.46 -8.33 14.37
N SER A 235 2.76 -8.39 15.50
CA SER A 235 2.76 -7.36 16.54
C SER A 235 3.59 -7.76 17.78
N SER A 236 4.16 -8.95 17.76
CA SER A 236 5.04 -9.47 18.80
C SER A 236 6.11 -10.36 18.18
N PRO A 237 7.29 -10.52 18.83
CA PRO A 237 8.38 -11.34 18.30
C PRO A 237 7.92 -12.77 17.98
N ALA A 238 8.30 -13.26 16.81
CA ALA A 238 8.04 -14.61 16.34
C ALA A 238 9.29 -15.17 15.64
N PRO A 239 9.45 -16.50 15.57
CA PRO A 239 10.55 -17.10 14.83
C PRO A 239 10.53 -16.69 13.35
N PRO A 240 11.69 -16.36 12.74
CA PRO A 240 11.74 -15.99 11.34
C PRO A 240 11.35 -17.15 10.42
N PHE A 241 10.67 -16.83 9.33
CA PHE A 241 10.27 -17.81 8.30
C PHE A 241 11.49 -18.32 7.54
N VAL A 242 12.40 -17.45 7.17
CA VAL A 242 13.66 -17.80 6.48
C VAL A 242 14.82 -17.06 7.10
N THR A 243 15.92 -17.76 7.37
CA THR A 243 17.18 -17.22 7.84
C THR A 243 18.28 -17.36 6.79
N GLY A 244 19.45 -16.75 7.03
CA GLY A 244 20.61 -16.93 6.16
C GLY A 244 21.05 -18.40 6.04
N GLU A 245 20.96 -19.17 7.13
CA GLU A 245 21.28 -20.62 7.14
C GLU A 245 20.28 -21.41 6.28
N ASP A 246 19.00 -21.07 6.33
CA ASP A 246 17.98 -21.71 5.50
C ASP A 246 18.26 -21.51 3.99
N LEU A 247 18.78 -20.31 3.62
CA LEU A 247 19.16 -20.03 2.22
C LEU A 247 20.38 -20.85 1.76
N ASP A 248 21.17 -21.39 2.69
CA ASP A 248 22.33 -22.22 2.41
C ASP A 248 22.02 -23.73 2.57
N ALA A 249 20.76 -24.11 2.87
CA ALA A 249 20.34 -25.47 3.06
C ALA A 249 20.50 -26.34 1.78
N PRO A 250 21.00 -27.58 1.91
CA PRO A 250 21.10 -28.48 0.77
C PRO A 250 19.70 -28.88 0.27
N GLY A 251 19.53 -28.98 -1.04
CA GLY A 251 18.27 -29.39 -1.68
C GLY A 251 17.19 -28.30 -1.71
N ARG A 252 17.49 -27.08 -1.27
CA ARG A 252 16.58 -25.95 -1.37
C ARG A 252 16.20 -25.67 -2.84
N ARG A 253 14.90 -25.54 -3.08
CA ARG A 253 14.33 -25.11 -4.37
C ARG A 253 14.08 -23.62 -4.44
N LEU A 254 13.84 -22.97 -3.27
CA LEU A 254 13.48 -21.56 -3.17
C LEU A 254 14.45 -20.68 -3.97
N SER A 255 13.91 -19.96 -4.96
CA SER A 255 14.65 -19.10 -5.88
C SER A 255 14.21 -17.65 -5.82
N VAL A 256 12.94 -17.38 -5.44
CA VAL A 256 12.41 -16.02 -5.32
C VAL A 256 11.67 -15.85 -4.00
N ILE A 257 11.96 -14.76 -3.32
CA ILE A 257 11.21 -14.28 -2.15
C ILE A 257 10.54 -12.96 -2.54
N SER A 258 9.24 -12.83 -2.32
CA SER A 258 8.55 -11.53 -2.32
C SER A 258 8.14 -11.18 -0.90
N ASP A 259 8.73 -10.14 -0.34
CA ASP A 259 8.30 -9.61 0.95
C ASP A 259 7.37 -8.41 0.76
N VAL A 260 6.06 -8.67 0.88
CA VAL A 260 5.01 -7.65 0.74
C VAL A 260 4.95 -6.72 1.95
N THR A 261 5.55 -7.12 3.07
CA THR A 261 5.53 -6.33 4.31
C THR A 261 6.61 -5.26 4.34
N CYS A 262 7.76 -5.52 3.70
CA CYS A 262 8.91 -4.60 3.64
C CYS A 262 9.42 -4.15 5.02
N ASP A 263 9.35 -5.02 6.04
CA ASP A 263 9.62 -4.68 7.45
C ASP A 263 11.10 -4.89 7.83
N VAL A 264 12.00 -4.27 7.07
CA VAL A 264 13.46 -4.50 7.20
C VAL A 264 14.10 -3.93 8.45
N THR A 265 13.51 -2.91 9.07
CA THR A 265 14.09 -2.19 10.21
C THR A 265 13.52 -2.60 11.55
N SER A 266 12.55 -3.49 11.58
CA SER A 266 11.83 -3.92 12.76
C SER A 266 12.46 -5.16 13.39
N ASP A 267 12.50 -5.19 14.71
CA ASP A 267 12.84 -6.41 15.48
C ASP A 267 11.80 -7.54 15.28
N LEU A 268 10.68 -7.23 14.58
CA LEU A 268 9.61 -8.15 14.25
C LEU A 268 9.73 -8.74 12.83
N ASN A 269 10.84 -8.45 12.12
CA ASN A 269 11.07 -8.92 10.76
C ASN A 269 11.11 -10.46 10.72
N LEU A 270 10.22 -11.05 9.92
CA LEU A 270 10.14 -12.51 9.74
C LEU A 270 11.05 -13.04 8.63
N LEU A 271 11.71 -12.14 7.89
CA LEU A 271 12.65 -12.44 6.81
C LEU A 271 13.99 -11.69 6.99
N PRO A 272 14.75 -11.94 8.07
CA PRO A 272 16.01 -11.23 8.35
C PRO A 272 17.15 -11.69 7.40
N VAL A 273 16.87 -11.72 6.10
CA VAL A 273 17.80 -12.16 5.04
C VAL A 273 18.22 -11.02 4.13
N TYR A 274 17.67 -9.85 4.36
CA TYR A 274 17.99 -8.62 3.64
C TYR A 274 17.84 -7.42 4.57
N ASP A 275 18.48 -6.29 4.26
CA ASP A 275 18.59 -5.09 5.09
C ASP A 275 18.21 -3.80 4.35
N GLU A 276 18.01 -3.86 3.03
CA GLU A 276 17.60 -2.75 2.20
C GLU A 276 16.49 -3.17 1.24
N LEU A 277 15.51 -2.28 1.07
CA LEU A 277 14.42 -2.48 0.12
C LEU A 277 14.92 -2.51 -1.32
N THR A 278 14.17 -3.16 -2.18
CA THR A 278 14.31 -3.03 -3.63
C THR A 278 13.48 -1.84 -4.13
N SER A 279 13.70 -1.41 -5.36
CA SER A 279 13.02 -0.27 -5.97
C SER A 279 12.43 -0.65 -7.33
N TRP A 280 11.72 0.27 -7.98
CA TRP A 280 11.23 0.04 -9.33
C TRP A 280 12.38 0.00 -10.36
N GLU A 281 13.49 0.69 -10.08
CA GLU A 281 14.72 0.69 -10.90
C GLU A 281 15.50 -0.61 -10.73
N GLU A 282 15.50 -1.19 -9.54
CA GLU A 282 16.11 -2.48 -9.20
C GLU A 282 15.07 -3.34 -8.46
N PRO A 283 14.11 -3.96 -9.18
CA PRO A 283 12.96 -4.60 -8.56
C PRO A 283 13.29 -5.90 -7.84
N ALA A 284 14.42 -6.53 -8.13
CA ALA A 284 14.87 -7.73 -7.47
C ALA A 284 16.38 -7.71 -7.22
N ARG A 285 16.80 -8.18 -6.03
CA ARG A 285 18.20 -8.25 -5.61
C ARG A 285 18.62 -9.69 -5.29
N VAL A 286 19.88 -10.03 -5.59
CA VAL A 286 20.45 -11.35 -5.27
C VAL A 286 20.77 -11.44 -3.78
N LEU A 287 20.20 -12.42 -3.10
CA LEU A 287 20.53 -12.79 -1.72
C LEU A 287 21.61 -13.89 -1.66
N ARG A 288 21.51 -14.85 -2.56
CA ARG A 288 22.50 -15.93 -2.72
C ARG A 288 22.71 -16.22 -4.21
N PRO A 289 23.95 -16.31 -4.70
CA PRO A 289 24.23 -16.78 -6.04
C PRO A 289 23.84 -18.25 -6.20
N ALA A 290 23.64 -18.69 -7.43
CA ALA A 290 23.50 -20.12 -7.73
C ALA A 290 24.83 -20.84 -7.44
N ASP A 291 24.75 -22.11 -7.04
CA ASP A 291 25.94 -22.93 -6.91
C ASP A 291 26.59 -23.21 -8.27
N PRO A 292 27.93 -23.25 -8.36
CA PRO A 292 28.61 -23.52 -9.61
C PRO A 292 28.27 -24.88 -10.24
N ASP A 293 27.90 -25.86 -9.41
CA ASP A 293 27.52 -27.22 -9.84
C ASP A 293 25.99 -27.35 -10.11
N GLY A 294 25.22 -26.26 -9.95
CA GLY A 294 23.79 -26.24 -10.20
C GLY A 294 22.94 -26.93 -9.13
N THR A 295 23.51 -27.28 -7.98
CA THR A 295 22.79 -28.01 -6.91
C THR A 295 21.76 -27.13 -6.19
N ARG A 296 22.00 -25.82 -6.12
CA ARG A 296 21.05 -24.85 -5.54
C ARG A 296 20.84 -23.68 -6.51
N PRO A 297 19.59 -23.25 -6.74
CA PRO A 297 19.32 -22.08 -7.57
C PRO A 297 19.78 -20.80 -6.88
N GLN A 298 19.98 -19.73 -7.67
CA GLN A 298 20.09 -18.37 -7.14
C GLN A 298 18.85 -18.04 -6.31
N VAL A 299 19.00 -17.23 -5.23
CA VAL A 299 17.85 -16.64 -4.53
C VAL A 299 17.85 -15.15 -4.75
N ARG A 300 16.71 -14.63 -5.15
CA ARG A 300 16.46 -13.19 -5.27
C ARG A 300 15.30 -12.76 -4.41
N ILE A 301 15.30 -11.49 -4.01
CA ILE A 301 14.23 -10.87 -3.24
C ILE A 301 13.60 -9.72 -4.00
N VAL A 302 12.29 -9.62 -3.93
CA VAL A 302 11.46 -8.48 -4.31
C VAL A 302 10.87 -7.90 -3.03
N ALA A 303 11.17 -6.64 -2.70
CA ALA A 303 10.69 -5.96 -1.50
C ALA A 303 10.53 -4.46 -1.79
N ILE A 304 9.47 -4.10 -2.49
CA ILE A 304 9.16 -2.71 -2.91
C ILE A 304 8.06 -2.15 -2.00
N ASP A 305 8.34 -1.05 -1.30
CA ASP A 305 7.43 -0.45 -0.30
C ASP A 305 6.06 -0.02 -0.86
N ASN A 306 5.99 0.37 -2.11
CA ASN A 306 4.77 0.92 -2.69
C ASN A 306 4.18 0.09 -3.84
N LEU A 307 4.20 -1.23 -3.73
CA LEU A 307 3.70 -2.19 -4.72
C LEU A 307 2.36 -1.79 -5.39
N PRO A 308 1.32 -1.32 -4.65
CA PRO A 308 0.04 -0.96 -5.27
C PRO A 308 0.12 0.20 -6.27
N SER A 309 1.20 0.97 -6.30
CA SER A 309 1.38 2.07 -7.27
C SER A 309 1.58 1.60 -8.71
N LEU A 310 1.86 0.30 -8.93
CA LEU A 310 1.90 -0.31 -10.27
C LEU A 310 0.51 -0.38 -10.91
N LEU A 311 -0.54 -0.59 -10.09
CA LEU A 311 -1.95 -0.70 -10.50
C LEU A 311 -2.76 0.43 -9.85
N PRO A 312 -2.48 1.71 -10.16
CA PRO A 312 -2.98 2.82 -9.36
C PRO A 312 -4.50 3.04 -9.50
N ALA A 313 -5.10 2.69 -10.63
CA ALA A 313 -6.54 2.81 -10.83
C ALA A 313 -7.30 1.79 -9.97
N GLU A 314 -6.93 0.52 -10.05
CA GLU A 314 -7.56 -0.57 -9.31
C GLU A 314 -7.32 -0.42 -7.80
N ALA A 315 -6.11 -0.04 -7.42
CA ALA A 315 -5.76 0.20 -6.02
C ALA A 315 -6.58 1.36 -5.43
N SER A 316 -6.74 2.45 -6.18
CA SER A 316 -7.56 3.59 -5.76
C SER A 316 -9.05 3.25 -5.71
N ALA A 317 -9.57 2.52 -6.70
CA ALA A 317 -10.99 2.15 -6.73
C ALA A 317 -11.36 1.34 -5.48
N THR A 318 -10.60 0.28 -5.19
CA THR A 318 -10.83 -0.57 -4.00
C THR A 318 -10.68 0.23 -2.69
N TYR A 319 -9.63 1.05 -2.59
CA TYR A 319 -9.39 1.87 -1.40
C TYR A 319 -10.52 2.89 -1.17
N ALA A 320 -10.94 3.57 -2.23
CA ALA A 320 -11.99 4.58 -2.17
C ALA A 320 -13.37 3.95 -1.82
N GLU A 321 -13.65 2.73 -2.32
CA GLU A 321 -14.85 1.98 -1.95
C GLU A 321 -14.85 1.57 -0.47
N ASP A 322 -13.72 1.07 0.05
CA ASP A 322 -13.57 0.75 1.48
C ASP A 322 -13.75 2.02 2.36
N LEU A 323 -13.27 3.17 1.89
CA LEU A 323 -13.32 4.45 2.62
C LEU A 323 -14.70 5.13 2.54
N LEU A 324 -15.45 4.90 1.48
CA LEU A 324 -16.70 5.61 1.16
C LEU A 324 -17.73 5.64 2.29
N PRO A 325 -18.05 4.52 3.00
CA PRO A 325 -19.01 4.56 4.11
C PRO A 325 -18.62 5.57 5.19
N THR A 326 -17.33 5.64 5.51
CA THR A 326 -16.80 6.59 6.50
C THR A 326 -16.85 8.04 5.96
N MET A 327 -16.51 8.26 4.69
CA MET A 327 -16.60 9.60 4.07
C MET A 327 -18.05 10.14 4.08
N LEU A 328 -19.05 9.29 3.90
CA LEU A 328 -20.46 9.68 3.96
C LEU A 328 -20.92 10.19 5.33
N GLU A 329 -20.20 9.86 6.41
CA GLU A 329 -20.50 10.32 7.78
C GLU A 329 -19.96 11.74 8.06
N LEU A 330 -19.02 12.26 7.24
CA LEU A 330 -18.44 13.61 7.48
C LEU A 330 -19.53 14.70 7.61
N PRO A 331 -19.29 15.71 8.45
CA PRO A 331 -18.09 15.91 9.31
C PRO A 331 -18.13 15.13 10.64
N ASP A 332 -19.22 14.42 10.91
CA ASP A 332 -19.47 13.69 12.16
C ASP A 332 -19.13 12.19 11.99
N GLY A 333 -19.35 11.39 13.04
CA GLY A 333 -19.19 9.94 12.99
C GLY A 333 -18.05 9.41 13.86
N ALA A 334 -18.27 8.20 14.42
CA ALA A 334 -17.37 7.62 15.43
C ALA A 334 -15.94 7.37 14.94
N VAL A 335 -15.73 7.12 13.65
CA VAL A 335 -14.38 6.98 13.06
C VAL A 335 -13.68 8.32 13.07
N TRP A 336 -14.36 9.38 12.66
CA TRP A 336 -13.80 10.73 12.64
C TRP A 336 -13.53 11.28 14.04
N ASP A 337 -14.38 10.97 15.04
CA ASP A 337 -14.15 11.34 16.42
C ASP A 337 -12.87 10.68 16.96
N ARG A 338 -12.65 9.40 16.66
CA ARG A 338 -11.40 8.72 17.02
C ARG A 338 -10.19 9.32 16.32
N ALA A 339 -10.31 9.67 15.04
CA ALA A 339 -9.23 10.31 14.30
C ALA A 339 -8.85 11.68 14.89
N ARG A 340 -9.84 12.50 15.27
CA ARG A 340 -9.60 13.78 15.98
C ARG A 340 -8.94 13.56 17.33
N ALA A 341 -9.42 12.60 18.12
CA ALA A 341 -8.80 12.25 19.40
C ALA A 341 -7.35 11.78 19.23
N ARG A 342 -7.06 11.01 18.18
CA ARG A 342 -5.70 10.57 17.87
C ARG A 342 -4.80 11.75 17.45
N PHE A 343 -5.33 12.73 16.71
CA PHE A 343 -4.61 13.96 16.40
C PHE A 343 -4.23 14.73 17.68
N VAL A 344 -5.19 14.96 18.59
CA VAL A 344 -4.91 15.62 19.88
C VAL A 344 -3.85 14.87 20.68
N GLN A 345 -3.95 13.56 20.76
CA GLN A 345 -2.93 12.73 21.42
C GLN A 345 -1.56 12.88 20.78
N ALA A 346 -1.49 12.98 19.44
CA ALA A 346 -0.22 13.17 18.73
C ALA A 346 0.40 14.54 19.01
N LEU A 347 -0.41 15.60 19.20
CA LEU A 347 0.10 16.91 19.64
C LEU A 347 0.77 16.81 21.00
N ASP A 348 0.13 16.11 21.95
CA ASP A 348 0.71 15.87 23.27
C ASP A 348 1.99 15.04 23.21
N ASP A 349 1.99 13.94 22.45
CA ASP A 349 3.13 13.02 22.27
C ASP A 349 4.35 13.76 21.68
N GLU A 350 4.13 14.71 20.77
CA GLU A 350 5.17 15.52 20.09
C GLU A 350 5.48 16.83 20.82
N GLY A 351 4.80 17.14 21.94
CA GLY A 351 5.02 18.35 22.72
C GLY A 351 4.60 19.64 22.01
N VAL A 352 3.63 19.56 21.10
CA VAL A 352 3.10 20.72 20.36
C VAL A 352 1.98 21.35 21.20
N ALA A 353 2.16 22.62 21.56
CA ALA A 353 1.13 23.37 22.29
C ALA A 353 -0.12 23.59 21.41
N HIS A 354 -1.31 23.40 21.96
CA HIS A 354 -2.58 23.52 21.24
C HIS A 354 -3.71 24.05 22.16
#